data_2783d284064bfdd7661ca669bc6234c1
#
_entry.id   2783d284064bfdd7661ca669bc6234c1
#
_cell.length_a   1.000
_cell.length_b   1.000
_cell.length_c   1.000
_cell.angle_alpha   90.00
_cell.angle_beta   90.00
_cell.angle_gamma   90.00
#
_symmetry.space_group_name_H-M   'P 1'
#
loop_
_entity.id
_entity.type
_entity.pdbx_description
1 polymer ?
#
loop_
_entity_poly.entity_id
_entity_poly.type
_entity_poly.pdbx_seq_one_letter_code
_entity_poly.pdbx_strand_id
1 'polypeptide(L)'
;MNSTFADQVITFNKNLQYTGALPEGFDVLNPYLDNPETMDVMKKFYHKYYNDSNKRKFIIGINPSRHGAGVTGVPFTDTKRLESICGIKMKSAHTHEVSSVFMYDMIAEYGGPEMFYKEIYINSPFPLAIVRKTKNGWLNANYYDDKKLFEAVKDFMIDSLKKHISLNLDTSEVFILGKKNAGFISKLNKEAQLFDTMTVLEHPRYIQQYKSKEKQLYIDKYILALKK
;
A
#
# COMPACT_ATOMS: atom_id res chain seq x y z
N MET A 1 20.73 -11.84 16.39
CA MET A 1 20.50 -10.46 15.91
C MET A 1 19.00 -10.25 15.86
N ASN A 2 18.51 -9.13 16.37
CA ASN A 2 17.08 -8.83 16.26
C ASN A 2 16.74 -8.54 14.78
N SER A 3 15.62 -9.10 14.30
CA SER A 3 15.13 -8.87 12.93
C SER A 3 14.78 -7.39 12.74
N THR A 4 15.27 -6.76 11.66
CA THR A 4 14.93 -5.37 11.34
C THR A 4 13.48 -5.25 10.85
N PHE A 5 12.94 -4.03 10.79
CA PHE A 5 11.63 -3.79 10.19
C PHE A 5 11.61 -4.28 8.72
N ALA A 6 12.71 -4.04 7.97
CA ALA A 6 12.87 -4.55 6.61
C ALA A 6 12.76 -6.08 6.53
N ASP A 7 13.47 -6.81 7.39
CA ASP A 7 13.46 -8.28 7.40
C ASP A 7 12.05 -8.83 7.68
N GLN A 8 11.33 -8.19 8.58
CA GLN A 8 9.96 -8.57 8.94
C GLN A 8 8.99 -8.35 7.76
N VAL A 9 9.06 -7.18 7.08
CA VAL A 9 8.23 -6.91 5.89
C VAL A 9 8.58 -7.85 4.74
N ILE A 10 9.86 -8.11 4.51
CA ILE A 10 10.31 -9.05 3.48
C ILE A 10 9.76 -10.46 3.77
N THR A 11 9.83 -10.89 5.03
CA THR A 11 9.27 -12.18 5.47
C THR A 11 7.76 -12.23 5.28
N PHE A 12 7.05 -11.15 5.65
CA PHE A 12 5.62 -11.03 5.42
C PHE A 12 5.28 -11.17 3.92
N ASN A 13 5.93 -10.40 3.05
CA ASN A 13 5.68 -10.42 1.60
C ASN A 13 6.03 -11.78 0.97
N LYS A 14 7.11 -12.41 1.41
CA LYS A 14 7.51 -13.75 0.94
C LYS A 14 6.45 -14.82 1.25
N ASN A 15 5.77 -14.70 2.38
CA ASN A 15 4.75 -15.65 2.83
C ASN A 15 3.32 -15.20 2.48
N LEU A 16 3.18 -14.08 1.76
CA LEU A 16 1.88 -13.52 1.42
C LEU A 16 1.22 -14.32 0.32
N GLN A 17 0.12 -14.97 0.65
CA GLN A 17 -0.69 -15.72 -0.29
C GLN A 17 -2.16 -15.65 0.13
N TYR A 18 -3.05 -15.41 -0.83
CA TYR A 18 -4.49 -15.55 -0.64
C TYR A 18 -4.94 -16.91 -1.21
N THR A 19 -5.52 -17.74 -0.37
CA THR A 19 -5.98 -19.11 -0.74
C THR A 19 -7.50 -19.27 -0.62
N GLY A 20 -8.21 -18.18 -0.27
CA GLY A 20 -9.66 -18.20 -0.17
C GLY A 20 -10.35 -18.24 -1.53
N ALA A 21 -11.62 -18.66 -1.54
CA ALA A 21 -12.44 -18.60 -2.74
C ALA A 21 -12.83 -17.15 -3.05
N LEU A 22 -12.79 -16.79 -4.34
CA LEU A 22 -13.27 -15.50 -4.82
C LEU A 22 -14.62 -15.66 -5.56
N PRO A 23 -15.44 -14.62 -5.61
CA PRO A 23 -16.60 -14.59 -6.48
C PRO A 23 -16.21 -14.73 -7.95
N GLU A 24 -17.12 -15.28 -8.76
CA GLU A 24 -16.91 -15.45 -10.19
C GLU A 24 -16.47 -14.14 -10.87
N GLY A 25 -15.51 -14.22 -11.76
CA GLY A 25 -14.97 -13.08 -12.50
C GLY A 25 -13.91 -12.27 -11.78
N PHE A 26 -13.56 -12.60 -10.55
CA PHE A 26 -12.44 -11.98 -9.84
C PHE A 26 -11.24 -12.91 -9.72
N ASP A 27 -10.03 -12.33 -9.69
CA ASP A 27 -8.78 -13.06 -9.49
C ASP A 27 -7.79 -12.19 -8.70
N VAL A 28 -6.75 -12.82 -8.16
CA VAL A 28 -5.67 -12.19 -7.39
C VAL A 28 -4.34 -12.42 -8.10
N LEU A 29 -3.62 -11.32 -8.33
CA LEU A 29 -2.24 -11.37 -8.83
C LEU A 29 -1.29 -11.22 -7.64
N ASN A 30 -0.33 -12.15 -7.55
CA ASN A 30 0.70 -12.12 -6.53
C ASN A 30 2.08 -11.84 -7.16
N PRO A 31 2.53 -10.59 -7.21
CA PRO A 31 3.77 -10.24 -7.89
C PRO A 31 5.00 -10.88 -7.24
N TYR A 32 4.92 -11.27 -5.99
CA TYR A 32 6.01 -11.94 -5.26
C TYR A 32 6.24 -13.39 -5.69
N LEU A 33 5.19 -14.04 -6.22
CA LEU A 33 5.26 -15.40 -6.78
C LEU A 33 5.41 -15.37 -8.29
N ASP A 34 4.76 -14.41 -8.96
CA ASP A 34 4.65 -14.37 -10.42
C ASP A 34 5.91 -13.83 -11.10
N ASN A 35 6.72 -13.01 -10.38
CA ASN A 35 7.92 -12.40 -10.94
C ASN A 35 9.08 -12.36 -9.92
N PRO A 36 10.14 -13.18 -10.11
CA PRO A 36 11.30 -13.18 -9.22
C PRO A 36 11.97 -11.82 -9.05
N GLU A 37 11.98 -10.97 -10.09
CA GLU A 37 12.56 -9.62 -10.00
C GLU A 37 11.79 -8.73 -9.04
N THR A 38 10.47 -8.91 -8.88
CA THR A 38 9.69 -8.19 -7.87
C THR A 38 10.22 -8.44 -6.46
N MET A 39 10.54 -9.68 -6.13
CA MET A 39 11.16 -10.00 -4.83
C MET A 39 12.50 -9.30 -4.64
N ASP A 40 13.32 -9.23 -5.69
CA ASP A 40 14.64 -8.61 -5.60
C ASP A 40 14.56 -7.09 -5.43
N VAL A 41 13.71 -6.41 -6.21
CA VAL A 41 13.56 -4.94 -6.10
C VAL A 41 12.88 -4.55 -4.79
N MET A 42 11.88 -5.31 -4.35
CA MET A 42 11.21 -5.11 -3.07
C MET A 42 12.19 -5.25 -1.89
N LYS A 43 13.03 -6.31 -1.88
CA LYS A 43 14.07 -6.48 -0.85
C LYS A 43 15.04 -5.30 -0.82
N LYS A 44 15.54 -4.87 -2.00
CA LYS A 44 16.42 -3.69 -2.10
C LYS A 44 15.76 -2.44 -1.54
N PHE A 45 14.47 -2.22 -1.84
CA PHE A 45 13.72 -1.08 -1.34
C PHE A 45 13.59 -1.10 0.19
N TYR A 46 13.14 -2.23 0.77
CA TYR A 46 12.95 -2.31 2.22
C TYR A 46 14.29 -2.26 2.96
N HIS A 47 15.33 -2.93 2.52
CA HIS A 47 16.66 -2.80 3.13
C HIS A 47 17.24 -1.39 3.01
N LYS A 48 16.94 -0.65 1.94
CA LYS A 48 17.40 0.73 1.79
C LYS A 48 16.74 1.66 2.81
N TYR A 49 15.43 1.54 3.06
CA TYR A 49 14.67 2.54 3.79
C TYR A 49 14.15 2.09 5.17
N TYR A 50 14.17 0.80 5.46
CA TYR A 50 13.56 0.22 6.65
C TYR A 50 14.50 -0.68 7.45
N ASN A 51 15.81 -0.54 7.23
CA ASN A 51 16.84 -1.39 7.86
C ASN A 51 17.14 -0.95 9.30
N ASP A 52 16.11 -0.82 10.12
CA ASP A 52 16.13 -0.44 11.52
C ASP A 52 15.02 -1.15 12.29
N SER A 53 14.76 -0.75 13.54
CA SER A 53 13.67 -1.25 14.40
C SER A 53 12.71 -0.14 14.85
N ASN A 54 12.65 0.99 14.14
CA ASN A 54 11.84 2.12 14.54
C ASN A 54 10.34 1.80 14.53
N LYS A 55 9.61 2.34 15.50
CA LYS A 55 8.15 2.38 15.47
C LYS A 55 7.70 3.36 14.38
N ARG A 56 6.69 2.98 13.59
CA ARG A 56 6.21 3.79 12.46
C ARG A 56 4.73 4.07 12.52
N LYS A 57 4.34 5.24 12.06
CA LYS A 57 2.95 5.55 11.74
C LYS A 57 2.50 4.72 10.52
N PHE A 58 1.22 4.38 10.47
CA PHE A 58 0.68 3.53 9.42
C PHE A 58 -0.26 4.28 8.48
N ILE A 59 0.06 4.25 7.18
CA ILE A 59 -0.84 4.71 6.12
C ILE A 59 -1.46 3.48 5.45
N ILE A 60 -2.79 3.43 5.41
CA ILE A 60 -3.57 2.35 4.80
C ILE A 60 -4.12 2.76 3.44
N GLY A 61 -3.58 2.17 2.37
CA GLY A 61 -4.12 2.22 1.01
C GLY A 61 -5.33 1.30 0.82
N ILE A 62 -5.77 1.13 -0.44
CA ILE A 62 -6.89 0.25 -0.78
C ILE A 62 -6.38 -1.18 -0.97
N ASN A 63 -5.89 -1.48 -2.12
CA ASN A 63 -5.13 -2.67 -2.50
C ASN A 63 -4.23 -2.33 -3.70
N PRO A 64 -3.15 -3.08 -3.96
CA PRO A 64 -2.27 -2.84 -5.09
C PRO A 64 -3.00 -2.80 -6.43
N SER A 65 -2.57 -1.89 -7.31
CA SER A 65 -2.94 -1.94 -8.71
C SER A 65 -1.96 -2.84 -9.48
N ARG A 66 -2.41 -3.45 -10.58
CA ARG A 66 -1.56 -4.25 -11.47
C ARG A 66 -0.50 -3.43 -12.24
N HIS A 67 -0.43 -2.10 -12.04
CA HIS A 67 0.53 -1.19 -12.67
C HIS A 67 1.45 -0.48 -11.67
N GLY A 68 1.20 -0.64 -10.39
CA GLY A 68 2.01 -0.09 -9.30
C GLY A 68 2.60 -1.20 -8.44
N ALA A 69 2.20 -1.27 -7.19
CA ALA A 69 2.67 -2.28 -6.23
C ALA A 69 2.39 -3.73 -6.66
N GLY A 70 1.39 -3.97 -7.52
CA GLY A 70 1.17 -5.27 -8.16
C GLY A 70 2.26 -5.67 -9.17
N VAL A 71 3.25 -4.80 -9.42
CA VAL A 71 4.44 -5.08 -10.23
C VAL A 71 5.69 -4.96 -9.39
N THR A 72 5.86 -3.86 -8.67
CA THR A 72 7.10 -3.59 -7.91
C THR A 72 7.15 -4.24 -6.53
N GLY A 73 6.01 -4.66 -6.01
CA GLY A 73 5.87 -5.11 -4.62
C GLY A 73 6.00 -4.00 -3.57
N VAL A 74 6.07 -2.72 -4.01
CA VAL A 74 6.22 -1.57 -3.13
C VAL A 74 5.00 -0.66 -3.26
N PRO A 75 4.25 -0.39 -2.18
CA PRO A 75 3.06 0.44 -2.21
C PRO A 75 3.30 1.83 -2.80
N PHE A 76 2.39 2.27 -3.67
CA PHE A 76 2.42 3.56 -4.36
C PHE A 76 3.72 3.85 -5.13
N THR A 77 4.47 2.81 -5.51
CA THR A 77 5.74 2.94 -6.21
C THR A 77 5.69 2.18 -7.53
N ASP A 78 5.61 2.89 -8.63
CA ASP A 78 5.76 2.34 -9.98
C ASP A 78 7.25 2.19 -10.36
N THR A 79 7.55 1.51 -11.44
CA THR A 79 8.94 1.28 -11.87
C THR A 79 9.68 2.59 -12.19
N LYS A 80 8.96 3.63 -12.65
CA LYS A 80 9.55 4.93 -12.94
C LYS A 80 10.06 5.61 -11.66
N ARG A 81 9.29 5.61 -10.56
CA ARG A 81 9.69 6.20 -9.27
C ARG A 81 10.71 5.32 -8.56
N LEU A 82 10.55 4.02 -8.69
CA LEU A 82 11.53 3.06 -8.17
C LEU A 82 12.93 3.32 -8.72
N GLU A 83 13.06 3.58 -10.05
CA GLU A 83 14.33 3.90 -10.69
C GLU A 83 14.76 5.34 -10.42
N SER A 84 13.93 6.34 -10.74
CA SER A 84 14.33 7.74 -10.77
C SER A 84 14.55 8.37 -9.40
N ILE A 85 13.84 7.88 -8.36
CA ILE A 85 13.91 8.45 -7.01
C ILE A 85 14.58 7.47 -6.04
N CYS A 86 14.21 6.18 -6.10
CA CYS A 86 14.79 5.20 -5.19
C CYS A 86 16.11 4.61 -5.69
N GLY A 87 16.51 4.84 -6.94
CA GLY A 87 17.73 4.31 -7.53
C GLY A 87 17.72 2.79 -7.73
N ILE A 88 16.54 2.17 -7.79
CA ILE A 88 16.36 0.73 -7.92
C ILE A 88 15.71 0.46 -9.28
N LYS A 89 16.48 -0.17 -10.18
CA LYS A 89 16.00 -0.49 -11.53
C LYS A 89 15.30 -1.84 -11.56
N MET A 90 14.15 -1.88 -12.25
CA MET A 90 13.44 -3.10 -12.64
C MET A 90 13.48 -3.25 -14.16
N LYS A 91 13.88 -4.44 -14.63
CA LYS A 91 14.07 -4.70 -16.07
C LYS A 91 12.88 -5.37 -16.72
N SER A 92 12.15 -6.22 -15.96
CA SER A 92 11.03 -7.02 -16.47
C SER A 92 9.76 -6.22 -16.74
N ALA A 93 9.67 -4.97 -16.28
CA ALA A 93 8.49 -4.14 -16.46
C ALA A 93 8.81 -2.65 -16.53
N HIS A 94 7.97 -1.91 -17.27
CA HIS A 94 7.96 -0.45 -17.30
C HIS A 94 6.55 0.03 -17.05
N THR A 95 6.32 0.63 -15.88
CA THR A 95 4.99 1.06 -15.45
C THR A 95 4.97 2.51 -14.99
N HIS A 96 3.78 3.10 -15.08
CA HIS A 96 3.48 4.42 -14.55
C HIS A 96 2.12 4.36 -13.84
N GLU A 97 2.10 4.72 -12.56
CA GLU A 97 0.89 4.80 -11.77
C GLU A 97 0.58 6.23 -11.35
N VAL A 98 -0.64 6.67 -11.64
CA VAL A 98 -1.08 8.06 -11.39
C VAL A 98 -0.97 8.44 -9.90
N SER A 99 -1.30 7.52 -9.01
CA SER A 99 -1.23 7.76 -7.55
C SER A 99 0.22 7.92 -7.04
N SER A 100 1.19 7.28 -7.70
CA SER A 100 2.60 7.39 -7.30
C SER A 100 3.15 8.81 -7.54
N VAL A 101 2.61 9.55 -8.51
CA VAL A 101 3.01 10.95 -8.77
C VAL A 101 2.79 11.81 -7.55
N PHE A 102 1.54 11.84 -7.05
CA PHE A 102 1.20 12.62 -5.85
C PHE A 102 1.98 12.15 -4.62
N MET A 103 2.08 10.83 -4.43
CA MET A 103 2.79 10.30 -3.26
C MET A 103 4.25 10.73 -3.23
N TYR A 104 4.96 10.67 -4.35
CA TYR A 104 6.37 11.07 -4.38
C TYR A 104 6.59 12.57 -4.35
N ASP A 105 5.64 13.38 -4.86
CA ASP A 105 5.68 14.84 -4.66
C ASP A 105 5.52 15.18 -3.16
N MET A 106 4.57 14.52 -2.47
CA MET A 106 4.36 14.67 -1.03
C MET A 106 5.57 14.17 -0.22
N ILE A 107 6.15 13.01 -0.59
CA ILE A 107 7.36 12.47 0.05
C ILE A 107 8.54 13.43 -0.08
N ALA A 108 8.71 14.07 -1.24
CA ALA A 108 9.77 15.05 -1.45
C ALA A 108 9.61 16.24 -0.49
N GLU A 109 8.41 16.78 -0.33
CA GLU A 109 8.15 17.89 0.59
C GLU A 109 8.12 17.47 2.07
N TYR A 110 7.86 16.20 2.37
CA TYR A 110 7.99 15.67 3.73
C TYR A 110 9.43 15.71 4.25
N GLY A 111 10.40 15.68 3.37
CA GLY A 111 11.84 15.68 3.65
C GLY A 111 12.61 14.60 2.89
N GLY A 112 11.98 14.05 1.86
CA GLY A 112 12.56 13.00 1.01
C GLY A 112 12.27 11.57 1.50
N PRO A 113 12.61 10.57 0.67
CA PRO A 113 12.30 9.17 0.95
C PRO A 113 12.93 8.66 2.26
N GLU A 114 14.16 9.05 2.55
CA GLU A 114 14.89 8.61 3.76
C GLU A 114 14.17 9.04 5.04
N MET A 115 13.74 10.30 5.12
CA MET A 115 13.00 10.81 6.27
C MET A 115 11.62 10.19 6.33
N PHE A 116 10.91 10.18 5.22
CA PHE A 116 9.54 9.68 5.15
C PHE A 116 9.44 8.20 5.58
N TYR A 117 10.24 7.32 4.97
CA TYR A 117 10.17 5.90 5.26
C TYR A 117 10.79 5.51 6.60
N LYS A 118 11.61 6.37 7.22
CA LYS A 118 12.06 6.20 8.60
C LYS A 118 10.91 6.31 9.61
N GLU A 119 9.90 7.12 9.32
CA GLU A 119 8.79 7.44 10.22
C GLU A 119 7.47 6.78 9.81
N ILE A 120 7.30 6.49 8.52
CA ILE A 120 6.03 6.08 7.93
C ILE A 120 6.17 4.71 7.25
N TYR A 121 5.20 3.85 7.51
CA TYR A 121 4.97 2.62 6.76
C TYR A 121 3.66 2.72 5.97
N ILE A 122 3.68 2.28 4.72
CA ILE A 122 2.50 2.26 3.87
C ILE A 122 2.22 0.82 3.46
N ASN A 123 0.97 0.40 3.61
CA ASN A 123 0.50 -0.85 3.02
C ASN A 123 -1.04 -0.81 2.86
N SER A 124 -1.65 -1.95 2.64
CA SER A 124 -3.10 -2.10 2.45
C SER A 124 -3.64 -3.29 3.23
N PRO A 125 -4.95 -3.33 3.54
CA PRO A 125 -5.55 -4.46 4.23
C PRO A 125 -5.53 -5.73 3.38
N PHE A 126 -5.57 -5.56 2.05
CA PHE A 126 -5.39 -6.65 1.08
C PHE A 126 -4.15 -6.35 0.23
N PRO A 127 -2.95 -6.83 0.62
CA PRO A 127 -1.68 -6.41 0.01
C PRO A 127 -1.37 -7.09 -1.35
N LEU A 128 -2.37 -7.61 -2.03
CA LEU A 128 -2.28 -8.21 -3.36
C LEU A 128 -3.18 -7.48 -4.36
N ALA A 129 -2.85 -7.56 -5.64
CA ALA A 129 -3.67 -6.93 -6.66
C ALA A 129 -4.92 -7.76 -6.97
N ILE A 130 -6.09 -7.13 -6.89
CA ILE A 130 -7.36 -7.74 -7.30
C ILE A 130 -7.67 -7.28 -8.72
N VAL A 131 -8.06 -8.23 -9.56
CA VAL A 131 -8.48 -7.98 -10.94
C VAL A 131 -9.86 -8.57 -11.20
N ARG A 132 -10.59 -7.93 -12.13
CA ARG A 132 -11.90 -8.39 -12.58
C ARG A 132 -11.86 -8.68 -14.06
N LYS A 133 -12.39 -9.83 -14.47
CA LYS A 133 -12.53 -10.24 -15.87
C LYS A 133 -13.61 -9.41 -16.55
N THR A 134 -13.34 -8.94 -17.75
CA THR A 134 -14.28 -8.22 -18.61
C THR A 134 -14.19 -8.77 -20.03
N LYS A 135 -15.10 -8.35 -20.93
CA LYS A 135 -15.03 -8.72 -22.35
C LYS A 135 -13.71 -8.29 -23.00
N ASN A 136 -13.08 -7.21 -22.49
CA ASN A 136 -11.83 -6.66 -23.02
C ASN A 136 -10.60 -7.04 -22.21
N GLY A 137 -10.65 -8.12 -21.40
CA GLY A 137 -9.55 -8.57 -20.54
C GLY A 137 -9.71 -8.19 -19.08
N TRP A 138 -8.60 -8.17 -18.36
CA TRP A 138 -8.57 -7.95 -16.91
C TRP A 138 -8.46 -6.45 -16.57
N LEU A 139 -9.30 -5.97 -15.66
CA LEU A 139 -9.26 -4.63 -15.10
C LEU A 139 -8.92 -4.68 -13.61
N ASN A 140 -8.28 -3.62 -13.10
CA ASN A 140 -8.10 -3.46 -11.66
C ASN A 140 -9.44 -3.43 -10.95
N ALA A 141 -9.54 -4.09 -9.81
CA ALA A 141 -10.66 -4.03 -8.90
C ALA A 141 -10.19 -3.69 -7.49
N ASN A 142 -11.05 -3.02 -6.73
CA ASN A 142 -10.84 -2.79 -5.31
C ASN A 142 -11.62 -3.84 -4.52
N TYR A 143 -11.11 -4.24 -3.37
CA TYR A 143 -11.76 -5.23 -2.51
C TYR A 143 -13.21 -4.87 -2.13
N TYR A 144 -13.60 -3.61 -2.27
CA TYR A 144 -14.93 -3.08 -1.96
C TYR A 144 -15.82 -2.80 -3.20
N ASP A 145 -15.39 -3.18 -4.39
CA ASP A 145 -16.17 -2.92 -5.62
C ASP A 145 -17.37 -3.86 -5.76
N ASP A 146 -17.33 -4.99 -5.06
CA ASP A 146 -18.42 -5.95 -4.96
C ASP A 146 -18.62 -6.39 -3.50
N LYS A 147 -19.88 -6.58 -3.08
CA LYS A 147 -20.20 -6.98 -1.71
C LYS A 147 -19.72 -8.41 -1.39
N LYS A 148 -19.92 -9.35 -2.34
CA LYS A 148 -19.48 -10.75 -2.14
C LYS A 148 -17.95 -10.83 -2.11
N LEU A 149 -17.26 -10.00 -2.90
CA LEU A 149 -15.81 -9.90 -2.88
C LEU A 149 -15.32 -9.42 -1.50
N PHE A 150 -15.91 -8.35 -0.96
CA PHE A 150 -15.53 -7.85 0.36
C PHE A 150 -15.70 -8.92 1.43
N GLU A 151 -16.85 -9.60 1.46
CA GLU A 151 -17.11 -10.66 2.44
C GLU A 151 -16.11 -11.83 2.28
N ALA A 152 -15.75 -12.19 1.05
CA ALA A 152 -14.80 -13.27 0.78
C ALA A 152 -13.38 -12.98 1.29
N VAL A 153 -12.94 -11.70 1.23
CA VAL A 153 -11.58 -11.31 1.60
C VAL A 153 -11.46 -10.70 3.00
N LYS A 154 -12.58 -10.48 3.71
CA LYS A 154 -12.66 -9.75 4.98
C LYS A 154 -11.72 -10.33 6.04
N ASP A 155 -11.78 -11.62 6.29
CA ASP A 155 -10.97 -12.28 7.34
C ASP A 155 -9.48 -12.21 7.01
N PHE A 156 -9.11 -12.42 5.76
CA PHE A 156 -7.74 -12.24 5.30
C PHE A 156 -7.24 -10.80 5.49
N MET A 157 -8.11 -9.80 5.27
CA MET A 157 -7.77 -8.39 5.49
C MET A 157 -7.53 -8.09 6.97
N ILE A 158 -8.34 -8.63 7.87
CA ILE A 158 -8.15 -8.49 9.32
C ILE A 158 -6.83 -9.13 9.74
N ASP A 159 -6.53 -10.33 9.28
CA ASP A 159 -5.29 -11.03 9.57
C ASP A 159 -4.06 -10.31 9.00
N SER A 160 -4.17 -9.75 7.79
CA SER A 160 -3.10 -8.94 7.19
C SER A 160 -2.84 -7.67 8.01
N LEU A 161 -3.88 -6.96 8.46
CA LEU A 161 -3.74 -5.78 9.32
C LEU A 161 -3.08 -6.14 10.66
N LYS A 162 -3.48 -7.24 11.30
CA LYS A 162 -2.83 -7.72 12.54
C LYS A 162 -1.35 -8.02 12.33
N LYS A 163 -0.99 -8.66 11.21
CA LYS A 163 0.41 -8.92 10.85
C LYS A 163 1.18 -7.62 10.59
N HIS A 164 0.59 -6.62 9.93
CA HIS A 164 1.23 -5.32 9.78
C HIS A 164 1.46 -4.64 11.13
N ILE A 165 0.47 -4.63 12.01
CA ILE A 165 0.60 -4.06 13.37
C ILE A 165 1.75 -4.72 14.14
N SER A 166 1.94 -6.03 14.01
CA SER A 166 3.03 -6.77 14.67
C SER A 166 4.44 -6.39 14.19
N LEU A 167 4.55 -5.63 13.09
CA LEU A 167 5.83 -5.08 12.59
C LEU A 167 6.35 -3.86 13.40
N ASN A 168 5.80 -3.56 14.55
CA ASN A 168 6.09 -2.37 15.38
C ASN A 168 5.46 -1.08 14.83
N LEU A 169 4.16 -1.13 14.47
CA LEU A 169 3.40 0.06 14.06
C LEU A 169 2.74 0.77 15.24
N ASP A 170 2.56 2.09 15.09
CA ASP A 170 1.73 2.86 16.00
C ASP A 170 0.26 2.64 15.69
N THR A 171 -0.50 2.17 16.67
CA THR A 171 -1.94 1.92 16.56
C THR A 171 -2.80 3.03 17.15
N SER A 172 -2.20 4.01 17.81
CA SER A 172 -2.93 5.14 18.41
C SER A 172 -3.61 6.01 17.35
N GLU A 173 -2.97 6.17 16.18
CA GLU A 173 -3.57 6.85 15.04
C GLU A 173 -3.13 6.18 13.73
N VAL A 174 -4.09 5.91 12.84
CA VAL A 174 -3.86 5.38 11.51
C VAL A 174 -4.40 6.34 10.44
N PHE A 175 -3.69 6.45 9.32
CA PHE A 175 -4.04 7.33 8.21
C PHE A 175 -4.64 6.52 7.07
N ILE A 176 -5.90 6.79 6.69
CA ILE A 176 -6.61 5.99 5.69
C ILE A 176 -6.80 6.80 4.42
N LEU A 177 -6.36 6.26 3.30
CA LEU A 177 -6.44 6.93 2.00
C LEU A 177 -7.79 6.65 1.32
N GLY A 178 -8.63 7.70 1.23
CA GLY A 178 -9.92 7.70 0.56
C GLY A 178 -11.11 7.42 1.48
N LYS A 179 -12.17 8.24 1.35
CA LYS A 179 -13.38 8.15 2.17
C LYS A 179 -14.10 6.80 2.07
N LYS A 180 -14.20 6.23 0.84
CA LYS A 180 -14.83 4.91 0.65
C LYS A 180 -14.03 3.82 1.35
N ASN A 181 -12.70 3.84 1.20
CA ASN A 181 -11.79 2.94 1.90
C ASN A 181 -11.97 3.03 3.42
N ALA A 182 -12.01 4.25 3.97
CA ALA A 182 -12.19 4.49 5.40
C ALA A 182 -13.49 3.88 5.95
N GLY A 183 -14.58 3.91 5.18
CA GLY A 183 -15.84 3.26 5.58
C GLY A 183 -15.71 1.73 5.74
N PHE A 184 -14.89 1.09 4.91
CA PHE A 184 -14.63 -0.35 5.03
C PHE A 184 -13.61 -0.67 6.13
N ILE A 185 -12.53 0.12 6.26
CA ILE A 185 -11.59 -0.03 7.38
C ILE A 185 -12.30 0.17 8.72
N SER A 186 -13.24 1.13 8.82
CA SER A 186 -14.06 1.31 10.02
C SER A 186 -14.87 0.06 10.39
N LYS A 187 -15.39 -0.69 9.41
CA LYS A 187 -16.09 -1.96 9.68
C LYS A 187 -15.13 -3.00 10.23
N LEU A 188 -13.92 -3.14 9.64
CA LEU A 188 -12.90 -4.07 10.13
C LEU A 188 -12.43 -3.68 11.54
N ASN A 189 -12.26 -2.38 11.78
CA ASN A 189 -11.82 -1.88 13.09
C ASN A 189 -12.88 -2.08 14.19
N LYS A 190 -14.18 -1.95 13.87
CA LYS A 190 -15.25 -2.26 14.81
C LYS A 190 -15.26 -3.73 15.23
N GLU A 191 -14.91 -4.63 14.32
CA GLU A 191 -14.87 -6.07 14.57
C GLU A 191 -13.60 -6.48 15.32
N ALA A 192 -12.45 -5.95 14.93
CA ALA A 192 -11.14 -6.44 15.38
C ALA A 192 -10.40 -5.50 16.35
N GLN A 193 -10.89 -4.29 16.58
CA GLN A 193 -10.33 -3.28 17.50
C GLN A 193 -8.82 -3.04 17.30
N LEU A 194 -8.45 -2.71 16.06
CA LEU A 194 -7.05 -2.64 15.62
C LEU A 194 -6.39 -1.29 15.91
N PHE A 195 -7.17 -0.20 15.87
CA PHE A 195 -6.69 1.18 15.91
C PHE A 195 -7.58 2.05 16.81
N ASP A 196 -6.96 2.96 17.55
CA ASP A 196 -7.69 3.87 18.45
C ASP A 196 -8.34 5.02 17.65
N THR A 197 -7.56 5.67 16.77
CA THR A 197 -8.02 6.81 15.95
C THR A 197 -7.75 6.57 14.47
N MET A 198 -8.67 7.03 13.63
CA MET A 198 -8.57 6.93 12.18
C MET A 198 -8.70 8.30 11.53
N THR A 199 -7.59 8.81 10.96
CA THR A 199 -7.56 10.05 10.18
C THR A 199 -7.70 9.76 8.69
N VAL A 200 -8.69 10.37 8.04
CA VAL A 200 -8.99 10.14 6.62
C VAL A 200 -8.37 11.23 5.75
N LEU A 201 -7.54 10.80 4.80
CA LEU A 201 -6.95 11.66 3.78
C LEU A 201 -7.54 11.32 2.41
N GLU A 202 -7.60 12.29 1.51
CA GLU A 202 -8.04 12.05 0.13
C GLU A 202 -7.08 11.10 -0.58
N HIS A 203 -7.63 10.18 -1.39
CA HIS A 203 -6.81 9.19 -2.09
C HIS A 203 -5.89 9.86 -3.14
N PRO A 204 -4.60 9.52 -3.22
CA PRO A 204 -3.62 10.11 -4.15
C PRO A 204 -4.07 10.15 -5.60
N ARG A 205 -4.71 9.08 -6.08
CA ARG A 205 -5.24 9.03 -7.45
C ARG A 205 -6.33 10.07 -7.69
N TYR A 206 -7.24 10.27 -6.72
CA TYR A 206 -8.29 11.29 -6.82
C TYR A 206 -7.68 12.69 -6.92
N ILE A 207 -6.69 12.99 -6.08
CA ILE A 207 -6.02 14.28 -6.09
C ILE A 207 -5.35 14.51 -7.45
N GLN A 208 -4.56 13.55 -7.91
CA GLN A 208 -3.81 13.68 -9.16
C GLN A 208 -4.71 13.78 -10.39
N GLN A 209 -5.86 13.10 -10.42
CA GLN A 209 -6.77 13.11 -11.57
C GLN A 209 -7.74 14.30 -11.58
N TYR A 210 -8.25 14.71 -10.42
CA TYR A 210 -9.36 15.65 -10.34
C TYR A 210 -9.03 16.94 -9.59
N LYS A 211 -7.93 16.97 -8.84
CA LYS A 211 -7.51 18.07 -7.98
C LYS A 211 -6.07 18.52 -8.23
N SER A 212 -5.54 18.28 -9.40
CA SER A 212 -4.14 18.57 -9.74
C SER A 212 -3.78 20.05 -9.60
N LYS A 213 -4.74 20.96 -9.85
CA LYS A 213 -4.55 22.41 -9.65
C LYS A 213 -4.47 22.82 -8.17
N GLU A 214 -5.05 22.02 -7.28
CA GLU A 214 -5.07 22.21 -5.83
C GLU A 214 -4.07 21.28 -5.12
N LYS A 215 -3.17 20.62 -5.86
CA LYS A 215 -2.30 19.56 -5.35
C LYS A 215 -1.51 19.99 -4.12
N GLN A 216 -0.98 21.22 -4.09
CA GLN A 216 -0.22 21.74 -2.97
C GLN A 216 -1.02 21.75 -1.67
N LEU A 217 -2.28 22.19 -1.70
CA LEU A 217 -3.16 22.18 -0.52
C LEU A 217 -3.29 20.77 0.08
N TYR A 218 -3.35 19.73 -0.78
CA TYR A 218 -3.42 18.35 -0.31
C TYR A 218 -2.09 17.84 0.21
N ILE A 219 -0.95 18.25 -0.38
CA ILE A 219 0.37 17.94 0.15
C ILE A 219 0.53 18.51 1.55
N ASP A 220 0.21 19.79 1.74
CA ASP A 220 0.27 20.47 3.04
C ASP A 220 -0.61 19.76 4.09
N LYS A 221 -1.82 19.36 3.69
CA LYS A 221 -2.74 18.60 4.53
C LYS A 221 -2.16 17.25 4.98
N TYR A 222 -1.52 16.52 4.05
CA TYR A 222 -0.85 15.26 4.37
C TYR A 222 0.32 15.47 5.34
N ILE A 223 1.18 16.45 5.07
CA ILE A 223 2.33 16.76 5.92
C ILE A 223 1.87 17.17 7.31
N LEU A 224 0.87 18.06 7.41
CA LEU A 224 0.32 18.48 8.69
C LEU A 224 -0.26 17.31 9.49
N ALA A 225 -0.96 16.37 8.84
CA ALA A 225 -1.52 15.21 9.51
C ALA A 225 -0.43 14.24 9.97
N LEU A 226 0.58 13.98 9.13
CA LEU A 226 1.63 12.99 9.39
C LEU A 226 2.72 13.48 10.36
N LYS A 227 2.93 14.80 10.51
CA LYS A 227 3.94 15.39 11.42
C LYS A 227 3.41 15.75 12.81
N LYS A 228 2.13 15.50 13.09
CA LYS A 228 1.58 15.58 14.45
C LYS A 228 2.14 14.47 15.32
#